data_effd2b0fa816b13068f0b61defbc2ba6
#
_entry.id   effd2b0fa816b13068f0b61defbc2ba6
#
_cell.length_a   1.000
_cell.length_b   1.000
_cell.length_c   1.000
_cell.angle_alpha   90.00
_cell.angle_beta   90.00
_cell.angle_gamma   90.00
#
_symmetry.space_group_name_H-M   'P 1'
#
loop_
_entity.id
_entity.type
_entity.pdbx_description
1 polymer ?
#
loop_
_entity_poly.entity_id
_entity_poly.type
_entity_poly.pdbx_seq_one_letter_code
_entity_poly.pdbx_strand_id
1 'polypeptide(L)'
;FPTRRSSDLVAKLTEKGKALYTGMLNASGGVIDDLIVYYFDETFYRLVVNSATREKDLAWITEHAKDYVVDIQVRDDLALIAVQGPHAQEKVQRLLSESHRQIVAAMKPFYGVQLDDLFVATTGYTGEAGYEIAMPKEQAVDYWQKLLAVGVKPAGLGARDTLRLEAGMDLYGQEMDETINPLEANMGWTIAWLPEDRQF
;
A
#
# COMPACT_ATOMS: atom_id res chain seq x y z
N PHE A 1 -2.10 -14.06 -11.17
CA PHE A 1 -2.19 -12.60 -11.14
C PHE A 1 -2.04 -12.07 -12.56
N PRO A 2 -2.89 -11.14 -13.05
CA PRO A 2 -2.79 -10.60 -14.41
C PRO A 2 -1.54 -9.77 -14.68
N THR A 3 -0.57 -9.81 -13.82
CA THR A 3 0.62 -8.96 -13.81
C THR A 3 1.83 -9.60 -14.47
N ARG A 4 1.65 -10.52 -15.44
CA ARG A 4 2.80 -11.03 -16.22
C ARG A 4 3.59 -9.93 -16.96
N ARG A 5 3.11 -8.67 -16.91
CA ARG A 5 3.74 -7.53 -17.58
C ARG A 5 4.16 -6.39 -16.66
N SER A 6 3.85 -6.41 -15.34
CA SER A 6 4.12 -5.22 -14.52
C SER A 6 5.15 -5.36 -13.43
N SER A 7 5.53 -6.46 -12.97
CA SER A 7 6.73 -6.73 -12.17
C SER A 7 6.65 -8.12 -11.55
N ASP A 8 7.62 -8.96 -11.81
CA ASP A 8 7.74 -10.27 -11.17
C ASP A 8 8.27 -10.22 -9.75
N LEU A 9 8.17 -9.07 -9.12
CA LEU A 9 8.40 -8.93 -7.70
C LEU A 9 7.43 -9.79 -6.87
N VAL A 10 6.33 -10.26 -7.47
CA VAL A 10 5.39 -11.22 -6.87
C VAL A 10 6.10 -12.47 -6.34
N ALA A 11 7.18 -12.92 -6.98
CA ALA A 11 8.02 -14.00 -6.47
C ALA A 11 8.63 -13.74 -5.08
N LYS A 12 8.67 -12.47 -4.63
CA LYS A 12 9.11 -12.08 -3.30
C LYS A 12 7.99 -12.17 -2.24
N LEU A 13 6.73 -12.33 -2.66
CA LEU A 13 5.57 -12.45 -1.78
C LEU A 13 5.40 -13.92 -1.32
N THR A 14 6.28 -14.35 -0.42
CA THR A 14 6.34 -15.73 0.10
C THR A 14 6.00 -15.84 1.58
N GLU A 15 5.93 -14.71 2.29
CA GLU A 15 5.63 -14.65 3.72
C GLU A 15 4.29 -13.96 3.93
N LYS A 16 3.41 -14.56 4.75
CA LYS A 16 2.11 -13.98 5.10
C LYS A 16 2.28 -12.57 5.70
N GLY A 17 1.48 -11.64 5.19
CA GLY A 17 1.51 -10.23 5.59
C GLY A 17 2.54 -9.38 4.83
N LYS A 18 3.47 -9.98 4.10
CA LYS A 18 4.47 -9.20 3.35
C LYS A 18 3.82 -8.30 2.32
N ALA A 19 4.26 -7.05 2.30
CA ALA A 19 3.85 -6.05 1.33
C ALA A 19 4.89 -5.90 0.21
N LEU A 20 4.43 -5.50 -0.95
CA LEU A 20 5.23 -5.16 -2.11
C LEU A 20 4.71 -3.87 -2.72
N TYR A 21 5.57 -2.87 -2.85
CA TYR A 21 5.30 -1.69 -3.66
C TYR A 21 5.71 -1.97 -5.11
N THR A 22 4.84 -1.65 -6.05
CA THR A 22 5.07 -1.91 -7.49
C THR A 22 4.29 -0.93 -8.35
N GLY A 23 4.75 -0.70 -9.59
CA GLY A 23 4.00 0.01 -10.61
C GLY A 23 3.11 -0.93 -11.43
N MET A 24 1.99 -0.42 -11.92
CA MET A 24 1.24 -0.98 -13.05
C MET A 24 1.72 -0.29 -14.32
N LEU A 25 2.08 -1.06 -15.33
CA LEU A 25 2.65 -0.53 -16.57
C LEU A 25 1.75 -0.78 -17.76
N ASN A 26 1.71 0.17 -18.67
CA ASN A 26 1.08 0.00 -19.98
C ASN A 26 1.99 -0.78 -20.94
N ALA A 27 1.48 -1.09 -22.14
CA ALA A 27 2.22 -1.87 -23.14
C ALA A 27 3.49 -1.18 -23.67
N SER A 28 3.62 0.15 -23.48
CA SER A 28 4.78 0.94 -23.85
C SER A 28 5.79 1.09 -22.71
N GLY A 29 5.48 0.54 -21.55
CA GLY A 29 6.30 0.61 -20.34
C GLY A 29 6.05 1.84 -19.47
N GLY A 30 5.11 2.73 -19.83
CA GLY A 30 4.73 3.88 -19.02
C GLY A 30 3.95 3.47 -17.77
N VAL A 31 4.08 4.23 -16.70
CA VAL A 31 3.45 3.92 -15.42
C VAL A 31 1.98 4.33 -15.44
N ILE A 32 1.08 3.35 -15.36
CA ILE A 32 -0.37 3.59 -15.22
C ILE A 32 -0.70 4.12 -13.83
N ASP A 33 -0.14 3.48 -12.82
CA ASP A 33 -0.17 3.89 -11.42
C ASP A 33 0.78 3.05 -10.58
N ASP A 34 0.93 3.41 -9.31
CA ASP A 34 1.65 2.65 -8.29
C ASP A 34 0.69 2.12 -7.23
N LEU A 35 1.04 0.98 -6.64
CA LEU A 35 0.20 0.34 -5.63
C LEU A 35 1.03 -0.50 -4.66
N ILE A 36 0.38 -0.87 -3.56
CA ILE A 36 0.92 -1.85 -2.62
C ILE A 36 0.10 -3.14 -2.69
N VAL A 37 0.79 -4.27 -2.83
CA VAL A 37 0.22 -5.62 -2.81
C VAL A 37 0.61 -6.28 -1.51
N TYR A 38 -0.35 -6.74 -0.73
CA TYR A 38 -0.15 -7.54 0.48
C TYR A 38 -0.48 -9.00 0.20
N TYR A 39 0.42 -9.88 0.57
CA TYR A 39 0.25 -11.33 0.46
C TYR A 39 -0.32 -11.92 1.75
N PHE A 40 -1.39 -12.65 1.66
CA PHE A 40 -1.94 -13.41 2.79
C PHE A 40 -1.73 -14.91 2.64
N ASP A 41 -2.04 -15.42 1.46
CA ASP A 41 -1.78 -16.81 1.04
C ASP A 41 -1.84 -16.90 -0.49
N GLU A 42 -1.71 -18.11 -1.04
CA GLU A 42 -1.72 -18.34 -2.50
C GLU A 42 -3.04 -17.95 -3.19
N THR A 43 -4.10 -17.81 -2.44
CA THR A 43 -5.45 -17.52 -2.95
C THR A 43 -5.96 -16.13 -2.59
N PHE A 44 -5.28 -15.42 -1.67
CA PHE A 44 -5.74 -14.13 -1.17
C PHE A 44 -4.64 -13.08 -1.13
N TYR A 45 -4.88 -11.99 -1.85
CA TYR A 45 -4.06 -10.78 -1.89
C TYR A 45 -4.93 -9.56 -1.58
N ARG A 46 -4.34 -8.53 -1.00
CA ARG A 46 -4.97 -7.22 -0.87
C ARG A 46 -4.15 -6.21 -1.66
N LEU A 47 -4.82 -5.45 -2.52
CA LEU A 47 -4.25 -4.34 -3.25
C LEU A 47 -4.70 -3.03 -2.59
N VAL A 48 -3.77 -2.11 -2.39
CA VAL A 48 -4.05 -0.75 -1.96
C VAL A 48 -3.59 0.18 -3.06
N VAL A 49 -4.54 0.82 -3.73
CA VAL A 49 -4.33 1.72 -4.86
C VAL A 49 -4.49 3.17 -4.43
N ASN A 50 -4.04 4.10 -5.28
CA ASN A 50 -4.22 5.52 -5.05
C ASN A 50 -5.70 5.93 -5.15
N SER A 51 -6.12 6.83 -4.28
CA SER A 51 -7.54 7.24 -4.21
C SER A 51 -7.98 8.03 -5.44
N ALA A 52 -7.11 8.88 -5.99
CA ALA A 52 -7.44 9.73 -7.13
C ALA A 52 -7.56 8.95 -8.45
N THR A 53 -6.84 7.84 -8.59
CA THR A 53 -6.76 7.02 -9.81
C THR A 53 -7.57 5.73 -9.70
N ARG A 54 -8.23 5.50 -8.57
CA ARG A 54 -8.94 4.28 -8.22
C ARG A 54 -9.80 3.70 -9.35
N GLU A 55 -10.60 4.52 -10.03
CA GLU A 55 -11.49 4.05 -11.10
C GLU A 55 -10.70 3.54 -12.31
N LYS A 56 -9.63 4.24 -12.66
CA LYS A 56 -8.71 3.83 -13.74
C LYS A 56 -8.02 2.52 -13.39
N ASP A 57 -7.50 2.41 -12.17
CA ASP A 57 -6.80 1.22 -11.70
C ASP A 57 -7.71 0.01 -11.65
N LEU A 58 -8.91 0.18 -11.11
CA LEU A 58 -9.91 -0.89 -11.06
C LEU A 58 -10.32 -1.36 -12.46
N ALA A 59 -10.51 -0.42 -13.39
CA ALA A 59 -10.83 -0.75 -14.78
C ALA A 59 -9.69 -1.54 -15.43
N TRP A 60 -8.45 -1.10 -15.25
CA TRP A 60 -7.27 -1.79 -15.79
C TRP A 60 -7.11 -3.20 -15.18
N ILE A 61 -7.19 -3.32 -13.86
CA ILE A 61 -7.09 -4.61 -13.15
C ILE A 61 -8.20 -5.56 -13.61
N THR A 62 -9.44 -5.07 -13.71
CA THR A 62 -10.60 -5.88 -14.12
C THR A 62 -10.44 -6.37 -15.58
N GLU A 63 -9.97 -5.52 -16.47
CA GLU A 63 -9.73 -5.90 -17.87
C GLU A 63 -8.71 -7.04 -17.97
N HIS A 64 -7.59 -6.91 -17.25
CA HIS A 64 -6.53 -7.92 -17.27
C HIS A 64 -6.83 -9.18 -16.46
N ALA A 65 -7.84 -9.14 -15.62
CA ALA A 65 -8.31 -10.30 -14.86
C ALA A 65 -9.22 -11.23 -15.65
N LYS A 66 -9.76 -10.81 -16.81
CA LYS A 66 -10.76 -11.58 -17.59
C LYS A 66 -10.31 -12.97 -18.01
N ASP A 67 -9.03 -13.14 -18.24
CA ASP A 67 -8.45 -14.42 -18.66
C ASP A 67 -8.10 -15.35 -17.49
N TYR A 68 -8.44 -14.96 -16.24
CA TYR A 68 -8.10 -15.69 -15.03
C TYR A 68 -9.35 -15.95 -14.18
N VAL A 69 -9.31 -17.05 -13.44
CA VAL A 69 -10.35 -17.35 -12.44
C VAL A 69 -9.98 -16.63 -11.15
N VAL A 70 -10.39 -15.38 -11.05
CA VAL A 70 -10.17 -14.54 -9.86
C VAL A 70 -11.45 -13.81 -9.48
N ASP A 71 -11.65 -13.58 -8.19
CA ASP A 71 -12.70 -12.73 -7.65
C ASP A 71 -12.08 -11.40 -7.18
N ILE A 72 -12.62 -10.28 -7.67
CA ILE A 72 -12.16 -8.94 -7.31
C ILE A 72 -13.22 -8.29 -6.43
N GLN A 73 -12.91 -8.15 -5.15
CA GLN A 73 -13.77 -7.50 -4.18
C GLN A 73 -13.29 -6.08 -3.89
N VAL A 74 -14.06 -5.09 -4.35
CA VAL A 74 -13.82 -3.68 -4.01
C VAL A 74 -14.34 -3.41 -2.60
N ARG A 75 -13.49 -2.80 -1.75
CA ARG A 75 -13.77 -2.58 -0.32
C ARG A 75 -14.12 -1.12 -0.05
N ASP A 76 -15.30 -0.70 -0.53
CA ASP A 76 -15.87 0.65 -0.30
C ASP A 76 -16.40 0.85 1.12
N ASP A 77 -16.47 -0.22 1.89
CA ASP A 77 -16.84 -0.25 3.29
C ASP A 77 -15.70 0.14 4.23
N LEU A 78 -14.46 0.25 3.71
CA LEU A 78 -13.28 0.59 4.52
C LEU A 78 -12.88 2.05 4.37
N ALA A 79 -12.37 2.61 5.47
CA ALA A 79 -11.57 3.83 5.50
C ALA A 79 -10.13 3.51 5.88
N LEU A 80 -9.18 4.34 5.46
CA LEU A 80 -7.77 4.20 5.79
C LEU A 80 -7.26 5.46 6.49
N ILE A 81 -6.58 5.27 7.63
CA ILE A 81 -5.92 6.34 8.38
C ILE A 81 -4.42 6.02 8.45
N ALA A 82 -3.59 6.96 8.00
CA ALA A 82 -2.14 6.88 8.15
C ALA A 82 -1.70 7.63 9.42
N VAL A 83 -0.87 6.99 10.24
CA VAL A 83 -0.24 7.57 11.44
C VAL A 83 1.26 7.37 11.32
N GLN A 84 1.99 8.46 11.10
CA GLN A 84 3.41 8.44 10.77
C GLN A 84 4.22 9.33 11.71
N GLY A 85 5.48 8.98 11.95
CA GLY A 85 6.42 9.77 12.75
C GLY A 85 7.09 8.96 13.86
N PRO A 86 8.11 9.51 14.54
CA PRO A 86 8.96 8.77 15.47
C PRO A 86 8.22 8.17 16.67
N HIS A 87 7.05 8.70 17.05
CA HIS A 87 6.20 8.18 18.12
C HIS A 87 4.89 7.55 17.65
N ALA A 88 4.69 7.41 16.32
CA ALA A 88 3.44 6.94 15.76
C ALA A 88 3.09 5.51 16.22
N GLN A 89 4.06 4.61 16.15
CA GLN A 89 3.86 3.21 16.51
C GLN A 89 3.48 3.06 17.99
N GLU A 90 4.20 3.70 18.88
CA GLU A 90 3.91 3.69 20.33
C GLU A 90 2.49 4.19 20.62
N LYS A 91 2.09 5.30 20.01
CA LYS A 91 0.76 5.91 20.23
C LYS A 91 -0.37 5.04 19.71
N VAL A 92 -0.24 4.47 18.52
CA VAL A 92 -1.24 3.55 17.96
C VAL A 92 -1.36 2.30 18.82
N GLN A 93 -0.25 1.72 19.25
CA GLN A 93 -0.24 0.52 20.07
C GLN A 93 -0.97 0.70 21.41
N ARG A 94 -1.06 1.92 21.94
CA ARG A 94 -1.86 2.21 23.16
C ARG A 94 -3.36 2.04 22.94
N LEU A 95 -3.83 2.08 21.71
CA LEU A 95 -5.24 1.89 21.35
C LEU A 95 -5.61 0.43 21.09
N LEU A 96 -4.63 -0.46 21.01
CA LEU A 96 -4.82 -1.88 20.73
C LEU A 96 -4.94 -2.70 22.01
N SER A 97 -5.65 -3.81 21.93
CA SER A 97 -5.64 -4.83 22.98
C SER A 97 -4.21 -5.36 23.21
N GLU A 98 -3.93 -5.96 24.33
CA GLU A 98 -2.60 -6.50 24.64
C GLU A 98 -2.16 -7.55 23.59
N SER A 99 -3.06 -8.44 23.18
CA SER A 99 -2.77 -9.46 22.16
C SER A 99 -2.47 -8.82 20.81
N HIS A 100 -3.23 -7.84 20.37
CA HIS A 100 -3.00 -7.13 19.11
C HIS A 100 -1.71 -6.31 19.14
N ARG A 101 -1.40 -5.69 20.28
CA ARG A 101 -0.16 -4.94 20.48
C ARG A 101 1.07 -5.81 20.31
N GLN A 102 1.08 -7.01 20.88
CA GLN A 102 2.19 -7.96 20.73
C GLN A 102 2.40 -8.36 19.26
N ILE A 103 1.31 -8.61 18.53
CA ILE A 103 1.37 -8.94 17.10
C ILE A 103 1.97 -7.77 16.31
N VAL A 104 1.43 -6.56 16.50
CA VAL A 104 1.83 -5.37 15.73
C VAL A 104 3.26 -4.93 16.07
N ALA A 105 3.67 -5.04 17.33
CA ALA A 105 5.04 -4.72 17.77
C ALA A 105 6.10 -5.65 17.16
N ALA A 106 5.72 -6.88 16.81
CA ALA A 106 6.61 -7.87 16.21
C ALA A 106 6.69 -7.76 14.67
N MET A 107 5.88 -6.90 14.04
CA MET A 107 5.84 -6.77 12.59
C MET A 107 7.14 -6.18 12.05
N LYS A 108 7.64 -6.77 10.97
CA LYS A 108 8.73 -6.22 10.17
C LYS A 108 8.23 -4.99 9.37
N PRO A 109 9.12 -4.08 8.94
CA PRO A 109 8.77 -3.04 7.97
C PRO A 109 8.21 -3.64 6.67
N PHE A 110 7.21 -3.00 6.08
CA PHE A 110 6.53 -3.46 4.87
C PHE A 110 5.77 -4.78 5.05
N TYR A 111 5.04 -4.88 6.16
CA TYR A 111 4.13 -5.98 6.46
C TYR A 111 2.76 -5.45 6.88
N GLY A 112 1.72 -6.24 6.68
CA GLY A 112 0.37 -5.98 7.14
C GLY A 112 -0.25 -7.19 7.82
N VAL A 113 -1.13 -6.94 8.79
CA VAL A 113 -1.86 -7.98 9.53
C VAL A 113 -3.32 -7.61 9.69
N GLN A 114 -4.20 -8.60 9.57
CA GLN A 114 -5.60 -8.46 9.90
C GLN A 114 -5.80 -8.76 11.39
N LEU A 115 -6.38 -7.82 12.12
CA LEU A 115 -6.69 -7.89 13.55
C LEU A 115 -8.19 -7.61 13.73
N ASP A 116 -9.01 -8.64 13.79
CA ASP A 116 -10.47 -8.51 13.77
C ASP A 116 -10.92 -7.58 12.62
N ASP A 117 -11.54 -6.44 12.93
CA ASP A 117 -12.00 -5.45 11.94
C ASP A 117 -10.89 -4.50 11.44
N LEU A 118 -9.71 -4.50 12.07
CA LEU A 118 -8.61 -3.62 11.68
C LEU A 118 -7.62 -4.37 10.78
N PHE A 119 -7.22 -3.75 9.69
CA PHE A 119 -6.01 -4.13 8.99
C PHE A 119 -4.93 -3.10 9.29
N VAL A 120 -3.82 -3.54 9.88
CA VAL A 120 -2.70 -2.67 10.28
C VAL A 120 -1.47 -3.03 9.47
N ALA A 121 -0.88 -2.05 8.80
CA ALA A 121 0.31 -2.21 7.98
C ALA A 121 1.44 -1.26 8.43
N THR A 122 2.68 -1.74 8.36
CA THR A 122 3.91 -0.95 8.62
C THR A 122 4.39 -0.24 7.36
N THR A 123 3.47 0.18 6.52
CA THR A 123 3.70 1.01 5.35
C THR A 123 3.46 2.47 5.67
N GLY A 124 3.82 3.35 4.76
CA GLY A 124 3.64 4.79 4.92
C GLY A 124 4.29 5.57 3.79
N TYR A 125 4.10 6.89 3.81
CA TYR A 125 4.49 7.80 2.73
C TYR A 125 5.23 9.03 3.24
N THR A 126 6.07 8.87 4.28
CA THR A 126 6.76 9.99 4.93
C THR A 126 8.23 9.73 5.25
N GLY A 127 8.75 8.53 4.94
CA GLY A 127 10.08 8.11 5.35
C GLY A 127 10.21 7.79 6.84
N GLU A 128 9.15 8.02 7.63
CA GLU A 128 9.12 7.77 9.06
C GLU A 128 8.45 6.43 9.38
N ALA A 129 8.73 5.90 10.56
CA ALA A 129 8.02 4.75 11.08
C ALA A 129 6.55 5.09 11.37
N GLY A 130 5.65 4.13 11.20
CA GLY A 130 4.24 4.35 11.46
C GLY A 130 3.39 3.17 11.07
N TYR A 131 2.11 3.45 10.91
CA TYR A 131 1.12 2.49 10.44
C TYR A 131 0.16 3.15 9.45
N GLU A 132 -0.31 2.36 8.50
CA GLU A 132 -1.54 2.58 7.75
C GLU A 132 -2.59 1.60 8.27
N ILE A 133 -3.75 2.13 8.66
CA ILE A 133 -4.77 1.36 9.37
C ILE A 133 -6.07 1.44 8.58
N ALA A 134 -6.48 0.32 7.98
CA ALA A 134 -7.79 0.22 7.37
C ALA A 134 -8.80 -0.36 8.36
N MET A 135 -10.00 0.19 8.36
CA MET A 135 -11.09 -0.14 9.28
C MET A 135 -12.44 0.07 8.62
N PRO A 136 -13.54 -0.51 9.15
CA PRO A 136 -14.88 -0.13 8.73
C PRO A 136 -15.05 1.39 8.79
N LYS A 137 -15.58 1.98 7.73
CA LYS A 137 -15.66 3.45 7.59
C LYS A 137 -16.47 4.12 8.70
N GLU A 138 -17.43 3.39 9.27
CA GLU A 138 -18.24 3.85 10.40
C GLU A 138 -17.42 4.05 11.67
N GLN A 139 -16.30 3.35 11.80
CA GLN A 139 -15.38 3.45 12.95
C GLN A 139 -14.33 4.55 12.78
N ALA A 140 -14.14 5.10 11.59
CA ALA A 140 -13.04 6.00 11.27
C ALA A 140 -13.03 7.27 12.12
N VAL A 141 -14.20 7.87 12.35
CA VAL A 141 -14.33 9.11 13.16
C VAL A 141 -13.97 8.83 14.62
N ASP A 142 -14.48 7.75 15.20
CA ASP A 142 -14.17 7.36 16.58
C ASP A 142 -12.67 7.03 16.75
N TYR A 143 -12.11 6.29 15.78
CA TYR A 143 -10.69 5.96 15.79
C TYR A 143 -9.80 7.20 15.67
N TRP A 144 -10.18 8.16 14.83
CA TRP A 144 -9.52 9.46 14.72
C TRP A 144 -9.51 10.22 16.05
N GLN A 145 -10.65 10.26 16.75
CA GLN A 145 -10.75 10.92 18.07
C GLN A 145 -9.86 10.22 19.11
N LYS A 146 -9.81 8.89 19.09
CA LYS A 146 -8.91 8.11 19.96
C LYS A 146 -7.43 8.43 19.68
N LEU A 147 -7.04 8.57 18.40
CA LEU A 147 -5.69 8.99 18.04
C LEU A 147 -5.34 10.39 18.56
N LEU A 148 -6.26 11.35 18.46
CA LEU A 148 -6.08 12.68 19.03
C LEU A 148 -5.92 12.62 20.55
N ALA A 149 -6.71 11.80 21.22
CA ALA A 149 -6.67 11.63 22.68
C ALA A 149 -5.33 11.07 23.19
N VAL A 150 -4.64 10.23 22.40
CA VAL A 150 -3.29 9.74 22.73
C VAL A 150 -2.18 10.66 22.21
N GLY A 151 -2.52 11.87 21.75
CA GLY A 151 -1.59 12.91 21.37
C GLY A 151 -1.01 12.76 19.95
N VAL A 152 -1.68 12.06 19.06
CA VAL A 152 -1.38 12.14 17.61
C VAL A 152 -1.87 13.50 17.10
N LYS A 153 -1.03 14.20 16.36
CA LYS A 153 -1.39 15.50 15.79
C LYS A 153 -1.98 15.32 14.39
N PRO A 154 -3.09 16.00 14.07
CA PRO A 154 -3.60 15.99 12.72
C PRO A 154 -2.64 16.69 11.77
N ALA A 155 -2.48 16.15 10.58
CA ALA A 155 -1.63 16.71 9.53
C ALA A 155 -2.44 16.87 8.24
N GLY A 156 -2.21 17.95 7.52
CA GLY A 156 -2.85 18.20 6.23
C GLY A 156 -2.06 17.59 5.06
N LEU A 157 -2.68 17.57 3.89
CA LEU A 157 -2.07 17.02 2.67
C LEU A 157 -0.75 17.72 2.29
N GLY A 158 -0.61 19.03 2.56
CA GLY A 158 0.64 19.76 2.32
C GLY A 158 1.81 19.21 3.14
N ALA A 159 1.58 18.82 4.41
CA ALA A 159 2.61 18.19 5.23
C ALA A 159 2.99 16.80 4.69
N ARG A 160 1.99 16.01 4.25
CA ARG A 160 2.24 14.72 3.61
C ARG A 160 3.09 14.88 2.35
N ASP A 161 2.78 15.86 1.51
CA ASP A 161 3.51 16.11 0.26
C ASP A 161 4.96 16.55 0.52
N THR A 162 5.18 17.44 1.48
CA THR A 162 6.53 17.85 1.87
C THR A 162 7.36 16.68 2.39
N LEU A 163 6.77 15.87 3.27
CA LEU A 163 7.47 14.74 3.89
C LEU A 163 7.81 13.65 2.86
N ARG A 164 6.90 13.34 1.93
CA ARG A 164 7.20 12.35 0.88
C ARG A 164 8.35 12.82 -0.02
N LEU A 165 8.39 14.11 -0.37
CA LEU A 165 9.47 14.71 -1.16
C LEU A 165 10.82 14.62 -0.43
N GLU A 166 10.84 14.97 0.86
CA GLU A 166 12.06 14.86 1.70
C GLU A 166 12.52 13.40 1.81
N ALA A 167 11.59 12.45 1.79
CA ALA A 167 11.88 11.02 1.80
C ALA A 167 12.27 10.45 0.42
N GLY A 168 12.17 11.24 -0.66
CA GLY A 168 12.44 10.79 -2.03
C GLY A 168 11.41 9.81 -2.57
N MET A 169 10.12 9.98 -2.19
CA MET A 169 9.02 9.14 -2.65
C MET A 169 8.25 9.85 -3.77
N ASP A 170 8.02 9.13 -4.86
CA ASP A 170 7.32 9.62 -6.03
C ASP A 170 5.81 9.75 -5.78
N LEU A 171 5.15 10.63 -6.48
CA LEU A 171 3.71 10.81 -6.53
C LEU A 171 3.23 10.64 -7.97
N TYR A 172 2.30 9.72 -8.19
CA TYR A 172 1.67 9.56 -9.48
C TYR A 172 1.03 10.87 -9.98
N GLY A 173 1.27 11.20 -11.24
CA GLY A 173 0.84 12.46 -11.85
C GLY A 173 1.80 13.64 -11.63
N GLN A 174 2.92 13.44 -10.92
CA GLN A 174 3.98 14.42 -10.74
C GLN A 174 5.30 13.89 -11.29
N GLU A 175 5.89 12.88 -10.68
CA GLU A 175 7.17 12.29 -11.09
C GLU A 175 7.00 11.11 -12.07
N MET A 176 5.81 10.54 -12.19
CA MET A 176 5.49 9.44 -13.09
C MET A 176 4.07 9.54 -13.64
N ASP A 177 3.90 9.08 -14.87
CA ASP A 177 2.64 8.98 -15.59
C ASP A 177 2.74 7.92 -16.71
N GLU A 178 1.73 7.83 -17.54
CA GLU A 178 1.65 6.84 -18.63
C GLU A 178 2.69 7.02 -19.74
N THR A 179 3.42 8.15 -19.76
CA THR A 179 4.49 8.44 -20.72
C THR A 179 5.89 8.24 -20.15
N ILE A 180 6.00 8.08 -18.84
CA ILE A 180 7.26 7.94 -18.10
C ILE A 180 7.42 6.48 -17.65
N ASN A 181 8.54 5.86 -17.97
CA ASN A 181 8.80 4.49 -17.55
C ASN A 181 9.43 4.45 -16.13
N PRO A 182 9.41 3.28 -15.44
CA PRO A 182 9.92 3.17 -14.07
C PRO A 182 11.40 3.53 -13.90
N LEU A 183 12.22 3.41 -14.95
CA LEU A 183 13.64 3.78 -14.86
C LEU A 183 13.81 5.30 -14.85
N GLU A 184 13.01 6.01 -15.62
CA GLU A 184 12.99 7.48 -15.64
C GLU A 184 12.44 8.05 -14.34
N ALA A 185 11.47 7.36 -13.72
CA ALA A 185 10.87 7.72 -12.42
C ALA A 185 11.68 7.23 -11.21
N ASN A 186 12.92 6.80 -11.37
CA ASN A 186 13.73 6.22 -10.28
C ASN A 186 13.09 5.02 -9.57
N MET A 187 12.16 4.33 -10.23
CA MET A 187 11.45 3.14 -9.73
C MET A 187 12.06 1.83 -10.25
N GLY A 188 13.25 1.85 -10.84
CA GLY A 188 13.89 0.64 -11.41
C GLY A 188 14.05 -0.51 -10.40
N TRP A 189 14.07 -0.22 -9.11
CA TRP A 189 14.11 -1.20 -8.03
C TRP A 189 12.78 -1.97 -7.86
N THR A 190 11.69 -1.48 -8.45
CA THR A 190 10.38 -2.16 -8.48
C THR A 190 10.25 -3.15 -9.64
N ILE A 191 11.27 -3.26 -10.49
CA ILE A 191 11.28 -4.16 -11.64
C ILE A 191 12.01 -5.44 -11.25
N ALA A 192 11.44 -6.58 -11.57
CA ALA A 192 12.13 -7.87 -11.50
C ALA A 192 12.82 -8.16 -12.83
N TRP A 193 14.13 -8.07 -12.86
CA TRP A 193 14.95 -8.34 -14.04
C TRP A 193 15.22 -9.84 -14.28
N LEU A 194 14.91 -10.67 -13.31
CA LEU A 194 15.09 -12.12 -13.35
C LEU A 194 13.84 -12.82 -12.77
N PRO A 195 13.45 -13.97 -13.31
CA PRO A 195 14.07 -14.71 -14.42
C PRO A 195 13.78 -14.10 -15.80
N GLU A 196 14.67 -14.36 -16.77
CA GLU A 196 14.60 -13.78 -18.13
C GLU A 196 13.35 -14.16 -18.92
N ASP A 197 12.69 -15.29 -18.59
CA ASP A 197 11.44 -15.74 -19.20
C ASP A 197 10.22 -14.86 -18.84
N ARG A 198 10.41 -13.86 -18.01
CA ARG A 198 9.38 -12.91 -17.54
C ARG A 198 9.69 -11.45 -17.90
N GLN A 199 10.39 -11.24 -18.97
CA GLN A 199 10.69 -9.92 -19.48
C GLN A 199 9.43 -9.20 -19.98
N PHE A 200 9.44 -7.87 -19.86
CA PHE A 200 8.41 -6.98 -20.38
C PHE A 200 8.21 -7.10 -21.89
#